data_c02de93cf5755df2bb4d1638fd337445
#
_entry.id   c02de93cf5755df2bb4d1638fd337445
#
_cell.length_a   1.000
_cell.length_b   1.000
_cell.length_c   1.000
_cell.angle_alpha   90.00
_cell.angle_beta   90.00
_cell.angle_gamma   90.00
#
_symmetry.space_group_name_H-M   'P 1'
#
loop_
_entity.id
_entity.type
_entity.pdbx_description
1 polymer ?
#
loop_
_entity_poly.entity_id
_entity_poly.type
_entity_poly.pdbx_seq_one_letter_code
_entity_poly.pdbx_strand_id
1 'polypeptide(L)'
;MANASGRFIAIVGAVLLALLTSGAPVLAAGSDTLAQVKARGVLRCGVSDGIAGFSQQDASGHWSGIDADFCRAVAAATLGDANKVAFVPLRTSARFPALRTGRVDLLARNTTWTLLREGTLAVQFAGVLFYDAQAFMVPAKSGIRTLASLRGATVCVQRETTSESNLAGYSNANALDLKPLVLGSVTELEHAFVSGRCGAVTADTSLLATLRSRAPGGPSSMTILTERISKQPHAPAVRGDDDRWLVIVRWVLFTLITAEEVGVTRSNEAERVRDPIVARALVPDASVTATLGIDPGWTIRALKSAGNYGEMFDRNLGTGSPLKLERGLNELYRRGGLMYAPPMQ
;
A
#
# COMPACT_ATOMS: atom_id res chain seq x y z
N MET A 1 -51.63 -6.08 -90.29
CA MET A 1 -51.07 -4.73 -89.94
C MET A 1 -51.15 -4.57 -88.44
N ALA A 2 -50.14 -4.06 -87.83
CA ALA A 2 -49.97 -3.66 -86.43
C ALA A 2 -49.28 -4.67 -85.47
N ASN A 3 -48.12 -4.26 -85.15
CA ASN A 3 -47.14 -4.82 -84.21
C ASN A 3 -47.63 -4.82 -82.73
N ALA A 4 -47.34 -5.85 -82.01
CA ALA A 4 -47.38 -5.82 -80.55
C ALA A 4 -45.97 -6.14 -80.00
N SER A 5 -45.33 -5.11 -79.53
CA SER A 5 -44.02 -5.22 -78.87
C SER A 5 -44.21 -5.64 -77.42
N GLY A 6 -43.78 -6.85 -77.06
CA GLY A 6 -43.71 -7.29 -75.69
C GLY A 6 -42.49 -6.70 -74.94
N ARG A 7 -42.69 -5.99 -73.87
CA ARG A 7 -41.66 -5.54 -72.94
C ARG A 7 -41.47 -6.59 -71.88
N PHE A 8 -40.32 -7.24 -71.84
CA PHE A 8 -39.84 -8.03 -70.71
C PHE A 8 -39.29 -7.08 -69.62
N ILE A 9 -39.94 -7.11 -68.47
CA ILE A 9 -39.43 -6.42 -67.29
C ILE A 9 -38.62 -7.50 -66.53
N ALA A 10 -37.30 -7.33 -66.51
CA ALA A 10 -36.38 -8.09 -65.69
C ALA A 10 -36.41 -7.49 -64.27
N ILE A 11 -36.99 -8.23 -63.30
CA ILE A 11 -36.90 -7.92 -61.87
C ILE A 11 -35.54 -8.43 -61.35
N VAL A 12 -34.57 -7.53 -61.15
CA VAL A 12 -33.34 -7.84 -60.43
C VAL A 12 -33.62 -7.77 -58.95
N GLY A 13 -33.78 -8.93 -58.33
CA GLY A 13 -33.88 -9.05 -56.84
C GLY A 13 -32.51 -8.84 -56.22
N ALA A 14 -32.27 -7.68 -55.66
CA ALA A 14 -31.09 -7.44 -54.82
C ALA A 14 -31.29 -8.12 -53.46
N VAL A 15 -30.66 -9.28 -53.24
CA VAL A 15 -30.57 -9.91 -51.92
C VAL A 15 -29.53 -9.16 -51.15
N LEU A 16 -29.95 -8.20 -50.31
CA LEU A 16 -29.10 -7.56 -49.30
C LEU A 16 -28.86 -8.59 -48.14
N LEU A 17 -27.74 -9.31 -48.21
CA LEU A 17 -27.29 -10.16 -47.12
C LEU A 17 -26.74 -9.24 -46.01
N ALA A 18 -27.58 -8.83 -45.07
CA ALA A 18 -27.15 -8.12 -43.85
C ALA A 18 -26.36 -9.08 -42.98
N LEU A 19 -25.03 -8.97 -43.06
CA LEU A 19 -24.10 -9.58 -42.09
C LEU A 19 -24.28 -8.83 -40.76
N LEU A 20 -25.20 -9.34 -39.92
CA LEU A 20 -25.28 -9.02 -38.50
C LEU A 20 -24.01 -9.62 -37.85
N THR A 21 -22.93 -8.88 -37.86
CA THR A 21 -21.82 -9.15 -36.96
C THR A 21 -22.31 -8.91 -35.54
N SER A 22 -22.78 -9.99 -34.90
CA SER A 22 -23.01 -10.01 -33.46
C SER A 22 -21.66 -9.77 -32.79
N GLY A 23 -21.32 -8.52 -32.58
CA GLY A 23 -20.24 -8.14 -31.70
C GLY A 23 -20.64 -8.56 -30.28
N ALA A 24 -20.32 -9.81 -29.90
CA ALA A 24 -20.34 -10.17 -28.50
C ALA A 24 -19.50 -9.11 -27.75
N PRO A 25 -20.01 -8.52 -26.66
CA PRO A 25 -19.21 -7.65 -25.86
C PRO A 25 -17.99 -8.46 -25.44
N VAL A 26 -16.82 -8.11 -25.90
CA VAL A 26 -15.56 -8.58 -25.35
C VAL A 26 -15.56 -7.98 -23.96
N LEU A 27 -16.07 -8.76 -22.98
CA LEU A 27 -15.80 -8.49 -21.58
C LEU A 27 -14.29 -8.42 -21.50
N ALA A 28 -13.76 -7.23 -21.27
CA ALA A 28 -12.34 -7.05 -21.06
C ALA A 28 -11.95 -8.04 -19.97
N ALA A 29 -11.23 -9.11 -20.36
CA ALA A 29 -10.75 -10.08 -19.39
C ALA A 29 -9.92 -9.28 -18.39
N GLY A 30 -10.35 -9.29 -17.13
CA GLY A 30 -9.62 -8.61 -16.06
C GLY A 30 -8.17 -9.02 -16.09
N SER A 31 -7.26 -8.19 -15.60
CA SER A 31 -5.84 -8.51 -15.63
C SER A 31 -5.57 -9.74 -14.77
N ASP A 32 -4.92 -10.75 -15.32
CA ASP A 32 -4.44 -11.92 -14.56
C ASP A 32 -3.03 -11.64 -14.04
N THR A 33 -2.94 -10.86 -12.97
CA THR A 33 -1.66 -10.48 -12.37
C THR A 33 -0.91 -11.70 -11.85
N LEU A 34 -1.59 -12.69 -11.26
CA LEU A 34 -0.94 -13.91 -10.77
C LEU A 34 -0.27 -14.68 -11.90
N ALA A 35 -0.95 -14.87 -13.04
CA ALA A 35 -0.35 -15.55 -14.19
C ALA A 35 0.85 -14.78 -14.73
N GLN A 36 0.77 -13.46 -14.82
CA GLN A 36 1.89 -12.60 -15.24
C GLN A 36 3.09 -12.71 -14.28
N VAL A 37 2.85 -12.69 -12.97
CA VAL A 37 3.87 -12.85 -11.94
C VAL A 37 4.52 -14.22 -12.02
N LYS A 38 3.73 -15.29 -12.16
CA LYS A 38 4.23 -16.66 -12.32
C LYS A 38 5.04 -16.85 -13.60
N ALA A 39 4.53 -16.37 -14.73
CA ALA A 39 5.23 -16.47 -16.02
C ALA A 39 6.57 -15.73 -16.03
N ARG A 40 6.64 -14.59 -15.36
CA ARG A 40 7.86 -13.78 -15.23
C ARG A 40 8.83 -14.34 -14.17
N GLY A 41 8.31 -15.10 -13.20
CA GLY A 41 9.09 -15.65 -12.10
C GLY A 41 9.54 -14.63 -11.05
N VAL A 42 9.02 -13.39 -11.07
CA VAL A 42 9.36 -12.32 -10.13
C VAL A 42 8.16 -11.41 -9.89
N LEU A 43 7.93 -11.04 -8.62
CA LEU A 43 6.97 -10.02 -8.19
C LEU A 43 7.61 -8.64 -8.30
N ARG A 44 7.01 -7.71 -9.03
CA ARG A 44 7.43 -6.30 -9.05
C ARG A 44 6.66 -5.54 -8.00
N CYS A 45 7.34 -5.12 -6.95
CA CYS A 45 6.74 -4.39 -5.83
C CYS A 45 7.16 -2.91 -5.85
N GLY A 46 6.18 -2.01 -5.99
CA GLY A 46 6.39 -0.57 -5.88
C GLY A 46 6.55 -0.17 -4.42
N VAL A 47 7.68 0.45 -4.10
CA VAL A 47 8.06 0.87 -2.75
C VAL A 47 8.41 2.35 -2.70
N SER A 48 8.60 2.94 -1.52
CA SER A 48 9.10 4.30 -1.41
C SER A 48 10.56 4.39 -1.81
N ASP A 49 10.99 5.58 -2.12
CA ASP A 49 12.37 5.91 -2.51
C ASP A 49 13.30 6.18 -1.30
N GLY A 50 12.94 5.68 -0.10
CA GLY A 50 13.78 5.72 1.09
C GLY A 50 13.10 6.25 2.35
N ILE A 51 12.09 5.54 2.87
CA ILE A 51 11.48 5.83 4.18
C ILE A 51 11.90 4.73 5.16
N ALA A 52 12.69 5.10 6.17
CA ALA A 52 13.15 4.16 7.19
C ALA A 52 11.97 3.49 7.91
N GLY A 53 12.08 2.19 8.14
CA GLY A 53 11.03 1.37 8.74
C GLY A 53 9.95 0.92 7.77
N PHE A 54 9.76 1.56 6.61
CA PHE A 54 8.79 1.16 5.58
C PHE A 54 9.46 0.50 4.37
N SER A 55 10.26 1.25 3.62
CA SER A 55 11.08 0.71 2.55
C SER A 55 12.33 1.57 2.38
N GLN A 56 13.47 0.99 2.65
CA GLN A 56 14.77 1.63 2.54
C GLN A 56 15.78 0.65 1.98
N GLN A 57 16.58 1.13 1.02
CA GLN A 57 17.70 0.36 0.48
C GLN A 57 18.98 0.79 1.20
N ASP A 58 19.77 -0.19 1.64
CA ASP A 58 21.09 0.06 2.20
C ASP A 58 22.17 0.16 1.11
N ALA A 59 23.41 0.45 1.51
CA ALA A 59 24.54 0.59 0.59
C ALA A 59 24.89 -0.72 -0.16
N SER A 60 24.47 -1.88 0.35
CA SER A 60 24.65 -3.19 -0.30
C SER A 60 23.55 -3.51 -1.31
N GLY A 61 22.53 -2.66 -1.41
CA GLY A 61 21.38 -2.87 -2.27
C GLY A 61 20.24 -3.69 -1.61
N HIS A 62 20.38 -4.06 -0.33
CA HIS A 62 19.34 -4.79 0.38
C HIS A 62 18.22 -3.85 0.84
N TRP A 63 16.97 -4.26 0.58
CA TRP A 63 15.78 -3.54 1.01
C TRP A 63 15.29 -4.02 2.38
N SER A 64 14.96 -3.09 3.26
CA SER A 64 14.39 -3.34 4.59
C SER A 64 13.14 -2.49 4.82
N GLY A 65 12.34 -2.85 5.81
CA GLY A 65 11.12 -2.15 6.19
C GLY A 65 9.86 -3.01 6.09
N ILE A 66 8.78 -2.58 6.74
CA ILE A 66 7.52 -3.35 6.82
C ILE A 66 6.87 -3.53 5.45
N ASP A 67 6.94 -2.53 4.56
CA ASP A 67 6.46 -2.61 3.18
C ASP A 67 7.31 -3.62 2.38
N ALA A 68 8.64 -3.59 2.55
CA ALA A 68 9.55 -4.51 1.86
C ALA A 68 9.35 -5.96 2.34
N ASP A 69 9.16 -6.18 3.64
CA ASP A 69 8.89 -7.50 4.20
C ASP A 69 7.53 -8.03 3.73
N PHE A 70 6.52 -7.17 3.62
CA PHE A 70 5.24 -7.55 3.05
C PHE A 70 5.36 -7.97 1.57
N CYS A 71 6.14 -7.27 0.76
CA CYS A 71 6.42 -7.68 -0.63
C CYS A 71 7.08 -9.06 -0.68
N ARG A 72 8.02 -9.36 0.21
CA ARG A 72 8.65 -10.69 0.33
C ARG A 72 7.66 -11.77 0.73
N ALA A 73 6.74 -11.46 1.66
CA ALA A 73 5.68 -12.39 2.05
C ALA A 73 4.78 -12.75 0.87
N VAL A 74 4.39 -11.76 0.05
CA VAL A 74 3.60 -11.99 -1.17
C VAL A 74 4.40 -12.80 -2.20
N ALA A 75 5.68 -12.51 -2.41
CA ALA A 75 6.54 -13.29 -3.31
C ALA A 75 6.70 -14.74 -2.83
N ALA A 76 6.94 -14.96 -1.55
CA ALA A 76 7.02 -16.29 -0.95
C ALA A 76 5.70 -17.07 -1.10
N ALA A 77 4.57 -16.40 -0.91
CA ALA A 77 3.25 -17.00 -1.08
C ALA A 77 3.02 -17.44 -2.53
N THR A 78 3.30 -16.58 -3.50
CA THR A 78 2.91 -16.76 -4.90
C THR A 78 3.94 -17.48 -5.77
N LEU A 79 5.23 -17.34 -5.45
CA LEU A 79 6.37 -17.87 -6.22
C LEU A 79 7.23 -18.87 -5.43
N GLY A 80 6.86 -19.15 -4.17
CA GLY A 80 7.60 -20.09 -3.33
C GLY A 80 8.91 -19.57 -2.76
N ASP A 81 9.33 -18.35 -3.10
CA ASP A 81 10.62 -17.77 -2.69
C ASP A 81 10.48 -16.28 -2.43
N ALA A 82 10.85 -15.84 -1.23
CA ALA A 82 10.85 -14.45 -0.79
C ALA A 82 11.82 -13.54 -1.58
N ASN A 83 12.85 -14.12 -2.18
CA ASN A 83 13.83 -13.38 -2.96
C ASN A 83 13.35 -13.09 -4.38
N LYS A 84 12.28 -13.74 -4.83
CA LYS A 84 11.66 -13.48 -6.15
C LYS A 84 10.83 -12.21 -6.14
N VAL A 85 11.40 -11.12 -5.64
CA VAL A 85 10.81 -9.78 -5.62
C VAL A 85 11.77 -8.76 -6.22
N ALA A 86 11.28 -7.96 -7.17
CA ALA A 86 11.97 -6.80 -7.70
C ALA A 86 11.35 -5.55 -7.06
N PHE A 87 12.10 -4.89 -6.22
CA PHE A 87 11.67 -3.62 -5.63
C PHE A 87 11.83 -2.49 -6.65
N VAL A 88 10.76 -1.73 -6.84
CA VAL A 88 10.71 -0.60 -7.77
C VAL A 88 10.49 0.67 -6.95
N PRO A 89 11.54 1.46 -6.68
CA PRO A 89 11.38 2.72 -5.96
C PRO A 89 10.57 3.72 -6.79
N LEU A 90 9.57 4.31 -6.17
CA LEU A 90 8.63 5.21 -6.81
C LEU A 90 8.51 6.53 -6.04
N ARG A 91 8.62 7.65 -6.75
CA ARG A 91 8.20 8.95 -6.21
C ARG A 91 6.70 8.96 -5.97
N THR A 92 6.23 9.85 -5.10
CA THR A 92 4.81 9.94 -4.72
C THR A 92 3.89 10.09 -5.92
N SER A 93 4.22 10.94 -6.90
CA SER A 93 3.45 11.15 -8.13
C SER A 93 3.40 9.93 -9.05
N ALA A 94 4.42 9.08 -9.03
CA ALA A 94 4.55 7.94 -9.94
C ALA A 94 3.84 6.66 -9.46
N ARG A 95 3.47 6.57 -8.18
CA ARG A 95 3.00 5.31 -7.56
C ARG A 95 1.74 4.73 -8.21
N PHE A 96 0.69 5.52 -8.34
CA PHE A 96 -0.57 5.05 -8.94
C PHE A 96 -0.47 4.85 -10.46
N PRO A 97 0.16 5.74 -11.24
CA PRO A 97 0.44 5.45 -12.65
C PRO A 97 1.21 4.15 -12.86
N ALA A 98 2.25 3.88 -12.05
CA ALA A 98 3.04 2.64 -12.15
C ALA A 98 2.20 1.38 -11.87
N LEU A 99 1.27 1.44 -10.91
CA LEU A 99 0.36 0.33 -10.60
C LEU A 99 -0.64 0.12 -11.74
N ARG A 100 -1.30 1.18 -12.22
CA ARG A 100 -2.32 1.10 -13.28
C ARG A 100 -1.76 0.58 -14.60
N THR A 101 -0.55 1.02 -14.97
CA THR A 101 0.10 0.56 -16.21
C THR A 101 0.74 -0.81 -16.11
N GLY A 102 0.67 -1.47 -14.95
CA GLY A 102 1.30 -2.76 -14.73
C GLY A 102 2.84 -2.71 -14.67
N ARG A 103 3.44 -1.53 -14.47
CA ARG A 103 4.87 -1.42 -14.17
C ARG A 103 5.23 -2.10 -12.86
N VAL A 104 4.33 -2.09 -11.88
CA VAL A 104 4.37 -2.87 -10.65
C VAL A 104 3.10 -3.70 -10.51
N ASP A 105 3.20 -4.83 -9.82
CA ASP A 105 2.12 -5.78 -9.59
C ASP A 105 1.42 -5.52 -8.24
N LEU A 106 2.16 -4.93 -7.31
CA LEU A 106 1.78 -4.58 -5.96
C LEU A 106 2.42 -3.23 -5.60
N LEU A 107 1.67 -2.38 -4.93
CA LEU A 107 2.17 -1.14 -4.35
C LEU A 107 2.13 -1.27 -2.82
N ALA A 108 3.28 -1.44 -2.18
CA ALA A 108 3.47 -1.38 -0.73
C ALA A 108 4.41 -0.20 -0.44
N ARG A 109 3.82 0.96 -0.12
CA ARG A 109 4.54 2.23 -0.12
C ARG A 109 3.87 3.25 0.81
N ASN A 110 3.69 2.90 2.08
CA ASN A 110 3.05 3.79 3.07
C ASN A 110 1.92 4.65 2.46
N THR A 111 1.04 4.02 1.68
CA THR A 111 0.00 4.71 0.92
C THR A 111 -1.31 4.70 1.68
N THR A 112 -1.81 5.88 2.05
CA THR A 112 -3.08 6.03 2.76
C THR A 112 -4.24 5.55 1.92
N TRP A 113 -5.05 4.65 2.43
CA TRP A 113 -6.32 4.22 1.87
C TRP A 113 -7.36 5.33 2.04
N THR A 114 -7.94 5.81 0.95
CA THR A 114 -9.02 6.79 0.96
C THR A 114 -10.07 6.45 -0.09
N LEU A 115 -11.33 6.82 0.16
CA LEU A 115 -12.40 6.66 -0.82
C LEU A 115 -12.06 7.35 -2.16
N LEU A 116 -11.47 8.56 -2.10
CA LEU A 116 -11.06 9.28 -3.32
C LEU A 116 -10.11 8.44 -4.17
N ARG A 117 -9.07 7.84 -3.57
CA ARG A 117 -8.09 7.04 -4.31
C ARG A 117 -8.70 5.77 -4.87
N GLU A 118 -9.45 5.03 -4.07
CA GLU A 118 -10.08 3.78 -4.48
C GLU A 118 -11.16 4.03 -5.54
N GLY A 119 -12.00 5.04 -5.34
CA GLY A 119 -13.11 5.35 -6.24
C GLY A 119 -12.72 6.04 -7.56
N THR A 120 -11.53 6.66 -7.65
CA THR A 120 -11.14 7.44 -8.84
C THR A 120 -9.90 6.97 -9.56
N LEU A 121 -9.05 6.15 -8.92
CA LEU A 121 -7.75 5.79 -9.49
C LEU A 121 -7.68 4.36 -10.04
N ALA A 122 -8.80 3.63 -10.10
CA ALA A 122 -8.87 2.24 -10.53
C ALA A 122 -7.83 1.36 -9.79
N VAL A 123 -7.78 1.51 -8.48
CA VAL A 123 -6.96 0.71 -7.56
C VAL A 123 -7.81 0.17 -6.42
N GLN A 124 -7.41 -0.95 -5.84
CA GLN A 124 -8.05 -1.55 -4.68
C GLN A 124 -7.01 -1.71 -3.56
N PHE A 125 -7.44 -1.51 -2.31
CA PHE A 125 -6.58 -1.68 -1.15
C PHE A 125 -6.81 -3.03 -0.48
N ALA A 126 -5.71 -3.71 -0.17
CA ALA A 126 -5.74 -5.09 0.30
C ALA A 126 -5.97 -5.26 1.82
N GLY A 127 -6.10 -4.15 2.55
CA GLY A 127 -6.21 -4.13 4.01
C GLY A 127 -5.17 -3.19 4.60
N VAL A 128 -5.34 -2.80 5.86
CA VAL A 128 -4.43 -1.85 6.50
C VAL A 128 -3.19 -2.58 7.04
N LEU A 129 -2.02 -2.21 6.51
CA LEU A 129 -0.74 -2.72 6.98
C LEU A 129 -0.21 -1.91 8.18
N PHE A 130 -0.53 -0.62 8.25
CA PHE A 130 -0.08 0.26 9.33
C PHE A 130 -1.07 1.41 9.54
N TYR A 131 -1.56 1.57 10.77
CA TYR A 131 -2.38 2.72 11.17
C TYR A 131 -1.48 3.87 11.60
N ASP A 132 -1.57 4.99 10.90
CA ASP A 132 -0.84 6.21 11.18
C ASP A 132 -1.79 7.40 11.35
N ALA A 133 -1.23 8.56 11.63
CA ALA A 133 -1.93 9.82 11.71
C ALA A 133 -1.02 10.95 11.21
N GLN A 134 -1.59 12.05 10.77
CA GLN A 134 -0.83 13.25 10.42
C GLN A 134 -0.58 14.11 11.63
N ALA A 135 0.66 14.55 11.79
CA ALA A 135 1.10 15.46 12.86
C ALA A 135 1.97 16.60 12.30
N PHE A 136 2.47 17.41 13.21
CA PHE A 136 3.44 18.47 12.90
C PHE A 136 4.70 18.28 13.71
N MET A 137 5.84 18.61 13.12
CA MET A 137 7.12 18.65 13.79
C MET A 137 7.70 20.05 13.68
N VAL A 138 8.29 20.52 14.78
CA VAL A 138 8.89 21.86 14.92
C VAL A 138 10.29 21.72 15.54
N PRO A 139 11.20 22.69 15.33
CA PRO A 139 12.43 22.77 16.11
C PRO A 139 12.12 22.89 17.61
N ALA A 140 12.76 22.09 18.46
CA ALA A 140 12.54 22.10 19.90
C ALA A 140 12.78 23.48 20.52
N LYS A 141 13.77 24.22 19.99
CA LYS A 141 14.11 25.60 20.39
C LYS A 141 13.02 26.62 20.09
N SER A 142 12.04 26.33 19.23
CA SER A 142 10.94 27.23 18.90
C SER A 142 10.00 27.49 20.08
N GLY A 143 9.96 26.59 21.07
CA GLY A 143 9.03 26.66 22.18
C GLY A 143 7.57 26.34 21.83
N ILE A 144 7.26 26.06 20.55
CA ILE A 144 5.92 25.71 20.08
C ILE A 144 5.52 24.35 20.65
N ARG A 145 4.28 24.27 21.21
CA ARG A 145 3.74 23.04 21.81
C ARG A 145 2.35 22.67 21.29
N THR A 146 1.65 23.59 20.62
CA THR A 146 0.29 23.39 20.11
C THR A 146 0.18 23.85 18.67
N LEU A 147 -0.80 23.30 17.91
CA LEU A 147 -1.06 23.72 16.55
C LEU A 147 -1.55 25.16 16.44
N ALA A 148 -2.28 25.64 17.44
CA ALA A 148 -2.73 27.04 17.50
C ALA A 148 -1.56 28.04 17.49
N SER A 149 -0.41 27.66 18.06
CA SER A 149 0.81 28.48 18.07
C SER A 149 1.50 28.56 16.71
N LEU A 150 1.06 27.80 15.70
CA LEU A 150 1.56 27.85 14.34
C LEU A 150 0.83 28.87 13.45
N ARG A 151 -0.12 29.66 13.98
CA ARG A 151 -0.86 30.64 13.19
C ARG A 151 0.06 31.51 12.33
N GLY A 152 -0.25 31.60 11.02
CA GLY A 152 0.54 32.35 10.04
C GLY A 152 1.88 31.72 9.64
N ALA A 153 2.24 30.57 10.23
CA ALA A 153 3.53 29.92 9.97
C ALA A 153 3.60 29.31 8.57
N THR A 154 4.81 29.32 7.98
CA THR A 154 5.11 28.53 6.78
C THR A 154 5.33 27.08 7.20
N VAL A 155 4.60 26.15 6.57
CA VAL A 155 4.61 24.72 6.87
C VAL A 155 5.07 23.94 5.64
N CYS A 156 6.17 23.21 5.76
CA CYS A 156 6.63 22.29 4.72
C CYS A 156 5.70 21.06 4.62
N VAL A 157 5.31 20.71 3.41
CA VAL A 157 4.46 19.54 3.12
C VAL A 157 4.84 18.92 1.78
N GLN A 158 4.71 17.60 1.67
CA GLN A 158 5.02 16.89 0.42
C GLN A 158 3.83 16.92 -0.53
N ARG A 159 4.10 17.23 -1.81
CA ARG A 159 3.13 17.26 -2.91
C ARG A 159 2.44 15.91 -3.13
N GLU A 160 1.17 15.95 -3.54
CA GLU A 160 0.34 14.78 -3.91
C GLU A 160 0.18 13.76 -2.78
N THR A 161 0.26 14.24 -1.55
CA THR A 161 -0.05 13.46 -0.34
C THR A 161 -1.41 13.86 0.23
N THR A 162 -1.99 12.99 1.05
CA THR A 162 -3.14 13.35 1.89
C THR A 162 -2.79 14.47 2.86
N SER A 163 -1.52 14.55 3.30
CA SER A 163 -1.05 15.57 4.21
C SER A 163 -1.14 16.98 3.63
N GLU A 164 -0.94 17.13 2.31
CA GLU A 164 -1.11 18.42 1.62
C GLU A 164 -2.56 18.90 1.68
N SER A 165 -3.53 18.05 1.30
CA SER A 165 -4.95 18.41 1.34
C SER A 165 -5.49 18.62 2.75
N ASN A 166 -5.06 17.78 3.71
CA ASN A 166 -5.45 17.88 5.09
C ASN A 166 -4.91 19.17 5.75
N LEU A 167 -3.68 19.60 5.40
CA LEU A 167 -3.11 20.85 5.87
C LEU A 167 -4.00 22.05 5.50
N ALA A 168 -4.40 22.11 4.23
CA ALA A 168 -5.28 23.19 3.76
C ALA A 168 -6.65 23.17 4.46
N GLY A 169 -7.29 22.00 4.54
CA GLY A 169 -8.57 21.82 5.21
C GLY A 169 -8.52 22.20 6.70
N TYR A 170 -7.51 21.71 7.41
CA TYR A 170 -7.33 22.01 8.84
C TYR A 170 -7.05 23.49 9.10
N SER A 171 -6.17 24.10 8.27
CA SER A 171 -5.85 25.53 8.38
C SER A 171 -7.09 26.39 8.22
N ASN A 172 -7.93 26.12 7.22
CA ASN A 172 -9.16 26.85 6.97
C ASN A 172 -10.18 26.66 8.10
N ALA A 173 -10.43 25.41 8.52
CA ALA A 173 -11.42 25.11 9.57
C ALA A 173 -11.08 25.74 10.92
N ASN A 174 -9.79 25.95 11.21
CA ASN A 174 -9.32 26.51 12.48
C ASN A 174 -8.82 27.95 12.34
N ALA A 175 -9.00 28.60 11.20
CA ALA A 175 -8.56 29.97 10.90
C ALA A 175 -7.07 30.21 11.25
N LEU A 176 -6.20 29.25 10.95
CA LEU A 176 -4.77 29.32 11.30
C LEU A 176 -3.90 30.07 10.29
N ASP A 177 -4.40 30.33 9.08
CA ASP A 177 -3.65 30.98 8.00
C ASP A 177 -2.26 30.37 7.76
N LEU A 178 -2.18 29.03 7.82
CA LEU A 178 -0.93 28.31 7.56
C LEU A 178 -0.54 28.44 6.08
N LYS A 179 0.73 28.71 5.84
CA LYS A 179 1.27 28.93 4.50
C LYS A 179 2.01 27.66 4.04
N PRO A 180 1.43 26.84 3.12
CA PRO A 180 2.08 25.62 2.68
C PRO A 180 3.30 25.93 1.79
N LEU A 181 4.45 25.35 2.14
CA LEU A 181 5.60 25.21 1.26
C LEU A 181 5.60 23.78 0.71
N VAL A 182 5.09 23.64 -0.53
CA VAL A 182 4.88 22.34 -1.18
C VAL A 182 6.15 21.87 -1.88
N LEU A 183 6.61 20.65 -1.54
CA LEU A 183 7.89 20.08 -1.98
C LEU A 183 7.69 18.74 -2.68
N GLY A 184 8.54 18.42 -3.66
CA GLY A 184 8.34 17.27 -4.55
C GLY A 184 8.77 15.93 -3.97
N SER A 185 9.65 15.93 -2.97
CA SER A 185 10.22 14.70 -2.39
C SER A 185 10.44 14.83 -0.88
N VAL A 186 10.62 13.67 -0.21
CA VAL A 186 10.97 13.63 1.23
C VAL A 186 12.33 14.30 1.47
N THR A 187 13.29 14.11 0.57
CA THR A 187 14.62 14.74 0.68
C THR A 187 14.54 16.27 0.61
N GLU A 188 13.74 16.81 -0.32
CA GLU A 188 13.49 18.25 -0.42
C GLU A 188 12.76 18.78 0.81
N LEU A 189 11.78 18.01 1.34
CA LEU A 189 11.04 18.32 2.55
C LEU A 189 11.96 18.44 3.76
N GLU A 190 12.83 17.45 3.96
CA GLU A 190 13.81 17.41 5.04
C GLU A 190 14.80 18.58 4.93
N HIS A 191 15.37 18.80 3.76
CA HIS A 191 16.30 19.89 3.51
C HIS A 191 15.68 21.27 3.75
N ALA A 192 14.45 21.50 3.26
CA ALA A 192 13.75 22.78 3.44
C ALA A 192 13.46 23.05 4.92
N PHE A 193 13.05 22.03 5.67
CA PHE A 193 12.76 22.17 7.09
C PHE A 193 14.04 22.40 7.91
N VAL A 194 15.09 21.63 7.68
CA VAL A 194 16.37 21.74 8.38
C VAL A 194 17.05 23.09 8.09
N SER A 195 16.95 23.61 6.87
CA SER A 195 17.48 24.92 6.49
C SER A 195 16.63 26.11 6.97
N GLY A 196 15.51 25.86 7.66
CA GLY A 196 14.64 26.90 8.23
C GLY A 196 13.75 27.62 7.20
N ARG A 197 13.56 27.07 5.98
CA ARG A 197 12.64 27.64 4.99
C ARG A 197 11.16 27.54 5.43
N CYS A 198 10.86 26.69 6.38
CA CYS A 198 9.55 26.57 7.03
C CYS A 198 9.73 26.42 8.55
N GLY A 199 8.78 26.99 9.33
CA GLY A 199 8.80 26.93 10.79
C GLY A 199 8.30 25.58 11.34
N ALA A 200 7.57 24.83 10.52
CA ALA A 200 7.07 23.49 10.83
C ALA A 200 7.07 22.60 9.58
N VAL A 201 7.07 21.29 9.80
CA VAL A 201 6.81 20.29 8.76
C VAL A 201 5.61 19.45 9.18
N THR A 202 4.74 19.11 8.23
CA THR A 202 3.62 18.19 8.45
C THR A 202 3.70 16.99 7.55
N ALA A 203 3.50 15.81 8.13
CA ALA A 203 3.50 14.51 7.45
C ALA A 203 2.88 13.45 8.37
N ASP A 204 2.86 12.22 7.91
CA ASP A 204 2.55 11.05 8.73
C ASP A 204 3.50 10.96 9.92
N THR A 205 2.98 10.59 11.10
CA THR A 205 3.77 10.56 12.34
C THR A 205 5.01 9.67 12.21
N SER A 206 4.91 8.57 11.50
CA SER A 206 6.04 7.66 11.24
C SER A 206 7.13 8.32 10.39
N LEU A 207 6.75 9.08 9.36
CA LEU A 207 7.72 9.85 8.58
C LEU A 207 8.38 10.95 9.42
N LEU A 208 7.60 11.67 10.25
CA LEU A 208 8.16 12.65 11.19
C LEU A 208 9.13 12.01 12.19
N ALA A 209 8.84 10.80 12.69
CA ALA A 209 9.77 10.06 13.54
C ALA A 209 11.07 9.71 12.81
N THR A 210 10.98 9.31 11.54
CA THR A 210 12.13 9.06 10.66
C THR A 210 12.98 10.33 10.48
N LEU A 211 12.36 11.47 10.16
CA LEU A 211 13.06 12.75 10.00
C LEU A 211 13.71 13.18 11.31
N ARG A 212 13.00 13.03 12.44
CA ARG A 212 13.51 13.35 13.77
C ARG A 212 14.73 12.51 14.14
N SER A 213 14.75 11.22 13.79
CA SER A 213 15.87 10.32 14.11
C SER A 213 17.17 10.72 13.39
N ARG A 214 17.07 11.41 12.26
CA ARG A 214 18.18 11.89 11.43
C ARG A 214 18.46 13.39 11.58
N ALA A 215 17.73 14.08 12.45
CA ALA A 215 17.81 15.53 12.58
C ALA A 215 19.23 15.99 12.98
N PRO A 216 19.75 17.06 12.38
CA PRO A 216 20.96 17.70 12.86
C PRO A 216 20.81 18.12 14.34
N GLY A 217 21.78 17.76 15.17
CA GLY A 217 21.70 17.97 16.63
C GLY A 217 20.96 16.85 17.38
N GLY A 218 20.61 15.75 16.69
CA GLY A 218 19.97 14.57 17.27
C GLY A 218 18.44 14.68 17.43
N PRO A 219 17.78 13.61 17.84
CA PRO A 219 16.30 13.54 17.91
C PRO A 219 15.68 14.56 18.89
N SER A 220 16.40 14.97 19.93
CA SER A 220 15.95 15.97 20.89
C SER A 220 15.90 17.40 20.35
N SER A 221 16.54 17.66 19.19
CA SER A 221 16.49 18.96 18.52
C SER A 221 15.12 19.27 17.87
N MET A 222 14.27 18.26 17.74
CA MET A 222 12.93 18.36 17.10
C MET A 222 11.83 17.86 18.04
N THR A 223 10.67 18.50 17.97
CA THR A 223 9.47 18.13 18.73
C THR A 223 8.34 17.79 17.76
N ILE A 224 7.81 16.57 17.84
CA ILE A 224 6.55 16.20 17.17
C ILE A 224 5.42 16.60 18.12
N LEU A 225 4.52 17.45 17.63
CA LEU A 225 3.35 17.89 18.43
C LEU A 225 2.41 16.70 18.66
N THR A 226 1.65 16.76 19.77
CA THR A 226 0.77 15.66 20.18
C THR A 226 -0.54 15.60 19.40
N GLU A 227 -1.00 16.74 18.88
CA GLU A 227 -2.24 16.81 18.12
C GLU A 227 -2.12 16.07 16.78
N ARG A 228 -3.19 15.36 16.45
CA ARG A 228 -3.34 14.62 15.18
C ARG A 228 -4.49 15.20 14.38
N ILE A 229 -4.26 15.55 13.12
CA ILE A 229 -5.26 16.23 12.29
C ILE A 229 -5.97 15.30 11.30
N SER A 230 -5.53 14.05 11.17
CA SER A 230 -6.19 13.09 10.29
C SER A 230 -5.85 11.65 10.66
N LYS A 231 -6.62 10.71 10.10
CA LYS A 231 -6.34 9.27 10.06
C LYS A 231 -5.55 8.95 8.80
N GLN A 232 -4.51 8.14 8.92
CA GLN A 232 -3.66 7.71 7.80
C GLN A 232 -3.52 6.18 7.81
N PRO A 233 -4.55 5.41 7.41
CA PRO A 233 -4.44 3.96 7.28
C PRO A 233 -3.60 3.63 6.04
N HIS A 234 -2.36 3.22 6.24
CA HIS A 234 -1.48 2.79 5.16
C HIS A 234 -1.82 1.37 4.74
N ALA A 235 -2.05 1.17 3.47
CA ALA A 235 -2.46 -0.11 2.93
C ALA A 235 -1.74 -0.44 1.62
N PRO A 236 -1.37 -1.71 1.40
CA PRO A 236 -0.94 -2.19 0.09
C PRO A 236 -2.08 -2.05 -0.91
N ALA A 237 -1.74 -1.68 -2.15
CA ALA A 237 -2.73 -1.51 -3.21
C ALA A 237 -2.38 -2.36 -4.44
N VAL A 238 -3.42 -2.80 -5.13
CA VAL A 238 -3.37 -3.55 -6.39
C VAL A 238 -4.21 -2.85 -7.45
N ARG A 239 -4.13 -3.26 -8.73
CA ARG A 239 -5.04 -2.77 -9.77
C ARG A 239 -6.49 -3.16 -9.47
N GLY A 240 -7.42 -2.31 -9.84
CA GLY A 240 -8.84 -2.46 -9.56
C GLY A 240 -9.59 -3.42 -10.48
N ASP A 241 -8.90 -4.14 -11.35
CA ASP A 241 -9.46 -5.04 -12.35
C ASP A 241 -9.08 -6.52 -12.14
N ASP A 242 -8.55 -6.86 -10.94
CA ASP A 242 -8.07 -8.21 -10.60
C ASP A 242 -8.44 -8.59 -9.16
N ASP A 243 -9.69 -8.98 -8.97
CA ASP A 243 -10.22 -9.38 -7.65
C ASP A 243 -9.49 -10.60 -7.08
N ARG A 244 -9.05 -11.53 -7.94
CA ARG A 244 -8.28 -12.69 -7.50
C ARG A 244 -6.93 -12.27 -6.90
N TRP A 245 -6.21 -11.36 -7.56
CA TRP A 245 -4.96 -10.82 -7.05
C TRP A 245 -5.16 -10.05 -5.74
N LEU A 246 -6.22 -9.24 -5.66
CA LEU A 246 -6.60 -8.54 -4.43
C LEU A 246 -6.81 -9.53 -3.26
N VAL A 247 -7.58 -10.60 -3.49
CA VAL A 247 -7.83 -11.63 -2.47
C VAL A 247 -6.53 -12.26 -2.00
N ILE A 248 -5.64 -12.65 -2.91
CA ILE A 248 -4.33 -13.23 -2.55
C ILE A 248 -3.52 -12.28 -1.68
N VAL A 249 -3.33 -11.03 -2.12
CA VAL A 249 -2.53 -10.04 -1.39
C VAL A 249 -3.13 -9.74 -0.01
N ARG A 250 -4.46 -9.60 0.06
CA ARG A 250 -5.20 -9.39 1.30
C ARG A 250 -5.02 -10.55 2.29
N TRP A 251 -5.16 -11.77 1.81
CA TRP A 251 -5.06 -12.93 2.68
C TRP A 251 -3.62 -13.24 3.09
N VAL A 252 -2.61 -12.79 2.35
CA VAL A 252 -1.23 -12.78 2.86
C VAL A 252 -1.15 -11.88 4.10
N LEU A 253 -1.69 -10.65 4.05
CA LEU A 253 -1.70 -9.77 5.23
C LEU A 253 -2.45 -10.39 6.41
N PHE A 254 -3.66 -10.91 6.18
CA PHE A 254 -4.46 -11.53 7.23
C PHE A 254 -3.81 -12.77 7.82
N THR A 255 -3.08 -13.54 7.03
CA THR A 255 -2.27 -14.67 7.53
C THR A 255 -1.23 -14.21 8.55
N LEU A 256 -0.51 -13.11 8.28
CA LEU A 256 0.52 -12.60 9.17
C LEU A 256 -0.09 -12.05 10.48
N ILE A 257 -1.26 -11.42 10.41
CA ILE A 257 -2.00 -10.95 11.60
C ILE A 257 -2.52 -12.13 12.41
N THR A 258 -3.19 -13.10 11.77
CA THR A 258 -3.70 -14.30 12.43
C THR A 258 -2.58 -15.10 13.09
N ALA A 259 -1.42 -15.20 12.45
CA ALA A 259 -0.27 -15.89 13.02
C ALA A 259 0.18 -15.25 14.35
N GLU A 260 0.16 -13.93 14.46
CA GLU A 260 0.42 -13.24 15.73
C GLU A 260 -0.67 -13.56 16.77
N GLU A 261 -1.96 -13.57 16.38
CA GLU A 261 -3.07 -13.89 17.28
C GLU A 261 -2.98 -15.28 17.90
N VAL A 262 -2.53 -16.27 17.12
CA VAL A 262 -2.40 -17.66 17.59
C VAL A 262 -0.99 -18.01 18.09
N GLY A 263 -0.11 -17.01 18.22
CA GLY A 263 1.24 -17.15 18.76
C GLY A 263 2.19 -17.95 17.87
N VAL A 264 1.99 -17.91 16.56
CA VAL A 264 2.90 -18.51 15.58
C VAL A 264 3.90 -17.48 15.10
N THR A 265 5.18 -17.85 15.15
CA THR A 265 6.33 -17.02 14.75
C THR A 265 7.10 -17.69 13.63
N ARG A 266 8.04 -16.95 13.03
CA ARG A 266 8.97 -17.50 12.03
C ARG A 266 9.76 -18.72 12.56
N SER A 267 10.04 -18.77 13.86
CA SER A 267 10.87 -19.81 14.45
C SER A 267 10.11 -21.05 14.91
N ASN A 268 8.79 -20.94 15.16
CA ASN A 268 7.99 -22.04 15.71
C ASN A 268 6.89 -22.56 14.75
N GLU A 269 6.76 -21.99 13.53
CA GLU A 269 5.66 -22.29 12.61
C GLU A 269 5.56 -23.79 12.29
N ALA A 270 6.69 -24.48 12.11
CA ALA A 270 6.70 -25.90 11.75
C ALA A 270 6.17 -26.81 12.87
N GLU A 271 6.33 -26.41 14.12
CA GLU A 271 5.80 -27.10 15.30
C GLU A 271 4.33 -26.72 15.51
N ARG A 272 4.04 -25.42 15.53
CA ARG A 272 2.73 -24.89 15.89
C ARG A 272 1.62 -25.29 14.91
N VAL A 273 1.92 -25.42 13.62
CA VAL A 273 0.91 -25.85 12.61
C VAL A 273 0.51 -27.33 12.74
N ARG A 274 1.16 -28.10 13.61
CA ARG A 274 0.72 -29.47 13.95
C ARG A 274 -0.46 -29.47 14.92
N ASP A 275 -0.66 -28.40 15.67
CA ASP A 275 -1.86 -28.17 16.47
C ASP A 275 -3.06 -27.97 15.55
N PRO A 276 -4.14 -28.79 15.66
CA PRO A 276 -5.30 -28.70 14.79
C PRO A 276 -6.00 -27.32 14.85
N ILE A 277 -5.99 -26.64 15.99
CA ILE A 277 -6.59 -25.32 16.17
C ILE A 277 -5.79 -24.28 15.37
N VAL A 278 -4.48 -24.33 15.47
CA VAL A 278 -3.56 -23.44 14.75
C VAL A 278 -3.62 -23.72 13.24
N ALA A 279 -3.61 -25.01 12.87
CA ALA A 279 -3.75 -25.41 11.45
C ALA A 279 -5.04 -24.88 10.85
N ARG A 280 -6.17 -24.99 11.56
CA ARG A 280 -7.46 -24.45 11.09
C ARG A 280 -7.42 -22.93 10.90
N ALA A 281 -6.66 -22.21 11.70
CA ALA A 281 -6.53 -20.76 11.60
C ALA A 281 -5.60 -20.29 10.49
N LEU A 282 -4.63 -21.12 10.07
CA LEU A 282 -3.53 -20.70 9.17
C LEU A 282 -3.44 -21.48 7.86
N VAL A 283 -4.07 -22.66 7.78
CA VAL A 283 -4.00 -23.51 6.58
C VAL A 283 -5.35 -23.48 5.86
N PRO A 284 -5.45 -22.83 4.70
CA PRO A 284 -6.69 -22.76 3.96
C PRO A 284 -7.08 -24.13 3.40
N ASP A 285 -8.37 -24.32 3.14
CA ASP A 285 -8.88 -25.50 2.43
C ASP A 285 -8.23 -25.63 1.04
N ALA A 286 -8.01 -26.87 0.61
CA ALA A 286 -7.37 -27.16 -0.67
C ALA A 286 -8.21 -26.64 -1.86
N SER A 287 -9.54 -26.62 -1.75
CA SER A 287 -10.44 -26.08 -2.77
C SER A 287 -10.26 -24.58 -2.97
N VAL A 288 -10.11 -23.83 -1.87
CA VAL A 288 -9.83 -22.38 -1.90
C VAL A 288 -8.47 -22.12 -2.57
N THR A 289 -7.46 -22.90 -2.19
CA THR A 289 -6.11 -22.78 -2.76
C THR A 289 -6.11 -23.04 -4.26
N ALA A 290 -6.83 -24.08 -4.71
CA ALA A 290 -6.97 -24.42 -6.13
C ALA A 290 -7.73 -23.31 -6.90
N THR A 291 -8.82 -22.79 -6.35
CA THR A 291 -9.60 -21.70 -6.96
C THR A 291 -8.79 -20.43 -7.12
N LEU A 292 -7.95 -20.10 -6.13
CA LEU A 292 -7.05 -18.95 -6.22
C LEU A 292 -5.86 -19.20 -7.16
N GLY A 293 -5.63 -20.44 -7.59
CA GLY A 293 -4.51 -20.80 -8.47
C GLY A 293 -3.14 -20.61 -7.81
N ILE A 294 -3.06 -20.77 -6.48
CA ILE A 294 -1.85 -20.61 -5.68
C ILE A 294 -1.47 -21.97 -5.08
N ASP A 295 -0.18 -22.22 -4.90
CA ASP A 295 0.27 -23.54 -4.43
C ASP A 295 -0.09 -23.78 -2.95
N PRO A 296 -0.42 -25.02 -2.54
CA PRO A 296 -0.63 -25.36 -1.14
C PRO A 296 0.52 -24.91 -0.23
N GLY A 297 0.23 -24.56 1.01
CA GLY A 297 1.24 -24.09 1.97
C GLY A 297 1.72 -22.65 1.75
N TRP A 298 1.07 -21.88 0.90
CA TRP A 298 1.41 -20.47 0.63
C TRP A 298 1.38 -19.60 1.89
N THR A 299 0.48 -19.84 2.81
CA THR A 299 0.37 -19.13 4.09
C THR A 299 1.61 -19.33 4.96
N ILE A 300 2.04 -20.58 5.05
CA ILE A 300 3.24 -20.95 5.83
C ILE A 300 4.51 -20.38 5.17
N ARG A 301 4.59 -20.38 3.83
CA ARG A 301 5.71 -19.76 3.12
C ARG A 301 5.77 -18.24 3.37
N ALA A 302 4.63 -17.54 3.36
CA ALA A 302 4.56 -16.12 3.67
C ALA A 302 5.06 -15.86 5.12
N LEU A 303 4.55 -16.62 6.08
CA LEU A 303 4.94 -16.52 7.48
C LEU A 303 6.43 -16.82 7.69
N LYS A 304 6.95 -17.88 7.08
CA LYS A 304 8.36 -18.25 7.16
C LYS A 304 9.28 -17.16 6.60
N SER A 305 8.83 -16.44 5.57
CA SER A 305 9.61 -15.36 4.96
C SER A 305 9.64 -14.08 5.80
N ALA A 306 8.49 -13.62 6.28
CA ALA A 306 8.33 -12.33 6.94
C ALA A 306 8.27 -12.41 8.47
N GLY A 307 7.88 -13.57 9.02
CA GLY A 307 7.41 -13.70 10.39
C GLY A 307 5.94 -13.28 10.51
N ASN A 308 5.39 -13.31 11.70
CA ASN A 308 4.05 -12.77 11.94
C ASN A 308 4.07 -11.23 11.94
N TYR A 309 2.88 -10.61 12.01
CA TYR A 309 2.78 -9.15 11.95
C TYR A 309 3.55 -8.45 13.09
N GLY A 310 3.53 -8.99 14.32
CA GLY A 310 4.29 -8.46 15.45
C GLY A 310 5.79 -8.50 15.21
N GLU A 311 6.33 -9.62 14.69
CA GLU A 311 7.74 -9.74 14.33
C GLU A 311 8.15 -8.74 13.22
N MET A 312 7.26 -8.54 12.23
CA MET A 312 7.50 -7.53 11.18
C MET A 312 7.52 -6.12 11.75
N PHE A 313 6.55 -5.79 12.61
CA PHE A 313 6.47 -4.49 13.25
C PHE A 313 7.70 -4.21 14.12
N ASP A 314 8.03 -5.11 15.04
CA ASP A 314 9.14 -4.93 15.98
C ASP A 314 10.47 -4.75 15.27
N ARG A 315 10.75 -5.55 14.26
CA ARG A 315 11.98 -5.49 13.50
C ARG A 315 12.14 -4.17 12.74
N ASN A 316 11.06 -3.64 12.17
CA ASN A 316 11.12 -2.51 11.26
C ASN A 316 10.77 -1.17 11.90
N LEU A 317 9.85 -1.14 12.85
CA LEU A 317 9.28 0.08 13.42
C LEU A 317 9.37 0.10 14.96
N GLY A 318 9.27 -1.06 15.59
CA GLY A 318 9.15 -1.23 17.03
C GLY A 318 10.49 -1.25 17.76
N THR A 319 10.55 -2.00 18.84
CA THR A 319 11.68 -2.06 19.79
C THR A 319 12.97 -2.54 19.15
N GLY A 320 12.90 -3.38 18.14
CA GLY A 320 14.04 -3.89 17.35
C GLY A 320 14.56 -2.91 16.32
N SER A 321 13.92 -1.76 16.13
CA SER A 321 14.32 -0.73 15.15
C SER A 321 14.86 0.54 15.82
N PRO A 322 15.62 1.36 15.08
CA PRO A 322 16.04 2.68 15.57
C PRO A 322 14.87 3.64 15.85
N LEU A 323 13.69 3.41 15.24
CA LEU A 323 12.51 4.28 15.38
C LEU A 323 11.82 4.10 16.72
N LYS A 324 11.85 2.89 17.30
CA LYS A 324 11.26 2.51 18.58
C LYS A 324 9.81 3.01 18.75
N LEU A 325 9.00 2.85 17.70
CA LEU A 325 7.60 3.23 17.74
C LEU A 325 6.82 2.25 18.62
N GLU A 326 5.91 2.78 19.39
CA GLU A 326 4.90 1.97 20.09
C GLU A 326 3.87 1.43 19.10
N ARG A 327 3.33 0.25 19.39
CA ARG A 327 2.30 -0.39 18.56
C ARG A 327 1.05 0.48 18.44
N GLY A 328 0.52 0.99 19.54
CA GLY A 328 -0.70 1.80 19.59
C GLY A 328 -1.85 1.15 18.80
N LEU A 329 -2.42 1.83 17.81
CA LEU A 329 -3.48 1.28 16.96
C LEU A 329 -3.03 0.07 16.12
N ASN A 330 -1.73 -0.14 15.97
CA ASN A 330 -1.17 -1.31 15.27
C ASN A 330 -1.06 -2.55 16.18
N GLU A 331 -1.56 -2.51 17.39
CA GLU A 331 -1.70 -3.66 18.25
C GLU A 331 -2.89 -4.53 17.79
N LEU A 332 -2.86 -5.82 18.14
CA LEU A 332 -4.00 -6.71 17.89
C LEU A 332 -5.26 -6.20 18.58
N TYR A 333 -6.42 -6.45 17.99
CA TYR A 333 -7.71 -6.01 18.55
C TYR A 333 -7.93 -6.50 19.98
N ARG A 334 -7.44 -7.70 20.33
CA ARG A 334 -7.51 -8.26 21.70
C ARG A 334 -6.69 -7.48 22.72
N ARG A 335 -5.75 -6.66 22.28
CA ARG A 335 -4.89 -5.81 23.10
C ARG A 335 -5.21 -4.32 22.95
N GLY A 336 -6.39 -4.00 22.39
CA GLY A 336 -6.87 -2.63 22.26
C GLY A 336 -6.45 -1.90 20.98
N GLY A 337 -5.82 -2.59 20.03
CA GLY A 337 -5.48 -2.05 18.71
C GLY A 337 -6.57 -2.28 17.67
N LEU A 338 -6.22 -2.08 16.41
CA LEU A 338 -7.11 -2.24 15.26
C LEU A 338 -6.65 -3.36 14.29
N MET A 339 -5.56 -4.06 14.60
CA MET A 339 -5.13 -5.17 13.76
C MET A 339 -6.06 -6.36 14.00
N TYR A 340 -6.85 -6.65 12.97
CA TYR A 340 -7.87 -7.69 12.96
C TYR A 340 -7.86 -8.43 11.62
N ALA A 341 -7.90 -9.75 11.65
CA ALA A 341 -8.04 -10.59 10.47
C ALA A 341 -9.36 -11.39 10.55
N PRO A 342 -10.13 -11.47 9.47
CA PRO A 342 -11.26 -12.40 9.39
C PRO A 342 -10.79 -13.86 9.51
N PRO A 343 -11.67 -14.78 9.97
CA PRO A 343 -11.32 -16.19 10.04
C PRO A 343 -11.08 -16.78 8.64
N MET A 344 -10.14 -17.71 8.54
CA MET A 344 -9.80 -18.35 7.27
C MET A 344 -10.81 -19.42 6.85
N GLN A 345 -11.58 -19.96 7.81
CA GLN A 345 -12.60 -21.02 7.63
C GLN A 345 -13.85 -20.71 8.47
#